data_3c0b4b5f4a2028c9575d3035e58abcbb
#
_entry.id   3c0b4b5f4a2028c9575d3035e58abcbb
#
_cell.length_a   1.000
_cell.length_b   1.000
_cell.length_c   1.000
_cell.angle_alpha   90.00
_cell.angle_beta   90.00
_cell.angle_gamma   90.00
#
_symmetry.space_group_name_H-M   'P 1'
#
loop_
_entity.id
_entity.type
_entity.pdbx_description
1 polymer ?
#
loop_
_entity_poly.entity_id
_entity_poly.type
_entity_poly.pdbx_seq_one_letter_code
_entity_poly.pdbx_strand_id
1 'polypeptide(L)'
;MIHFHFYQRMDSDEQYHLYYSISYKDKVIIKESRMGLELDNKVWEMALAEDIQRKDRWYYDLIFRTVEYKNCRNNWKPLYGERGLITDNWNGALLKFEKSNNSGYSMDIEIRVYNEGVAFRYLFPEHPNAIYHKVIADDTEYTFEKGAQTWCASWAQGIYKQLSIPEWKGIYERPMTIGLPNGLWVSIADADVADWCLSRFKKNIQKQNTISTDMYDVVDVVTPGKTPWKAILIAETPGKLLDNNDMILNL
;
A
#
# COMPACT_ATOMS: atom_id res chain seq x y z
N MET A 1 -4.38 4.95 -20.04
CA MET A 1 -4.62 5.65 -18.75
C MET A 1 -4.70 4.61 -17.66
N ILE A 2 -4.17 4.90 -16.48
CA ILE A 2 -4.28 4.05 -15.28
C ILE A 2 -5.47 4.55 -14.47
N HIS A 3 -6.25 3.63 -13.92
CA HIS A 3 -7.36 3.92 -13.02
C HIS A 3 -7.15 3.17 -11.71
N PHE A 4 -7.29 3.88 -10.60
CA PHE A 4 -7.36 3.33 -9.26
C PHE A 4 -8.81 3.45 -8.78
N HIS A 5 -9.45 2.33 -8.49
CA HIS A 5 -10.81 2.28 -7.97
C HIS A 5 -10.74 1.95 -6.49
N PHE A 6 -11.31 2.81 -5.67
CA PHE A 6 -11.44 2.61 -4.23
C PHE A 6 -12.92 2.52 -3.85
N TYR A 7 -13.23 1.63 -2.93
CA TYR A 7 -14.59 1.52 -2.40
C TYR A 7 -14.62 0.83 -1.03
N GLN A 8 -15.70 1.05 -0.31
CA GLN A 8 -16.05 0.30 0.89
C GLN A 8 -17.14 -0.72 0.55
N ARG A 9 -17.05 -1.90 1.13
CA ARG A 9 -18.07 -2.93 1.01
C ARG A 9 -18.30 -3.59 2.37
N MET A 10 -19.56 -3.88 2.67
CA MET A 10 -19.95 -4.72 3.79
C MET A 10 -19.69 -6.19 3.43
N ASP A 11 -18.91 -6.88 4.26
CA ASP A 11 -18.62 -8.29 4.09
C ASP A 11 -19.55 -9.19 4.94
N SER A 12 -19.32 -10.49 4.92
CA SER A 12 -20.12 -11.47 5.65
C SER A 12 -20.01 -11.38 7.18
N ASP A 13 -19.04 -10.65 7.69
CA ASP A 13 -18.86 -10.32 9.10
C ASP A 13 -19.67 -9.08 9.55
N GLU A 14 -20.53 -8.56 8.67
CA GLU A 14 -21.34 -7.37 8.86
C GLU A 14 -20.53 -6.07 9.12
N GLN A 15 -19.24 -6.07 8.69
CA GLN A 15 -18.35 -4.93 8.79
C GLN A 15 -18.02 -4.34 7.41
N TYR A 16 -17.82 -3.03 7.36
CA TYR A 16 -17.35 -2.34 6.16
C TYR A 16 -15.82 -2.46 6.06
N HIS A 17 -15.37 -3.06 4.97
CA HIS A 17 -13.95 -3.18 4.65
C HIS A 17 -13.57 -2.28 3.47
N LEU A 18 -12.28 -1.93 3.41
CA LEU A 18 -11.71 -1.11 2.35
C LEU A 18 -11.16 -2.01 1.24
N TYR A 19 -11.51 -1.67 0.01
CA TYR A 19 -11.10 -2.40 -1.18
C TYR A 19 -10.57 -1.46 -2.26
N TYR A 20 -9.70 -1.99 -3.09
CA TYR A 20 -9.25 -1.31 -4.29
C TYR A 20 -9.08 -2.29 -5.45
N SER A 21 -9.02 -1.74 -6.65
CA SER A 21 -8.58 -2.41 -7.87
C SER A 21 -7.86 -1.43 -8.78
N ILE A 22 -7.01 -1.97 -9.67
CA ILE A 22 -6.23 -1.16 -10.61
C ILE A 22 -6.43 -1.70 -12.02
N SER A 23 -6.66 -0.80 -12.98
CA SER A 23 -6.70 -1.13 -14.41
C SER A 23 -5.81 -0.18 -15.22
N TYR A 24 -5.35 -0.66 -16.38
CA TYR A 24 -4.56 0.09 -17.35
C TYR A 24 -5.07 -0.21 -18.76
N LYS A 25 -5.54 0.81 -19.50
CA LYS A 25 -6.07 0.68 -20.85
C LYS A 25 -7.07 -0.50 -20.95
N ASP A 26 -8.08 -0.52 -20.10
CA ASP A 26 -9.14 -1.55 -20.02
C ASP A 26 -8.65 -2.96 -19.62
N LYS A 27 -7.36 -3.15 -19.33
CA LYS A 27 -6.82 -4.39 -18.78
C LYS A 27 -6.76 -4.32 -17.26
N VAL A 28 -7.22 -5.36 -16.58
CA VAL A 28 -7.11 -5.48 -15.14
C VAL A 28 -5.66 -5.77 -14.77
N ILE A 29 -5.10 -4.98 -13.85
CA ILE A 29 -3.76 -5.13 -13.29
C ILE A 29 -3.84 -5.80 -11.92
N ILE A 30 -4.60 -5.20 -11.01
CA ILE A 30 -4.92 -5.76 -9.70
C ILE A 30 -6.43 -5.86 -9.60
N LYS A 31 -6.92 -7.07 -9.36
CA LYS A 31 -8.33 -7.34 -9.08
C LYS A 31 -8.69 -6.80 -7.70
N GLU A 32 -9.95 -6.88 -7.33
CA GLU A 32 -10.41 -6.52 -6.00
C GLU A 32 -9.49 -7.09 -4.92
N SER A 33 -8.91 -6.20 -4.14
CA SER A 33 -7.96 -6.48 -3.07
C SER A 33 -8.29 -5.68 -1.83
N ARG A 34 -8.15 -6.28 -0.66
CA ARG A 34 -8.30 -5.57 0.62
C ARG A 34 -7.15 -4.62 0.83
N MET A 35 -7.41 -3.57 1.60
CA MET A 35 -6.40 -2.68 2.13
C MET A 35 -6.77 -2.28 3.57
N GLY A 36 -5.76 -1.94 4.36
CA GLY A 36 -5.93 -1.53 5.75
C GLY A 36 -4.75 -1.91 6.62
N LEU A 37 -4.85 -1.54 7.88
CA LEU A 37 -3.85 -1.82 8.90
C LEU A 37 -4.53 -2.49 10.09
N GLU A 38 -3.84 -3.42 10.74
CA GLU A 38 -4.25 -3.95 12.04
C GLU A 38 -3.43 -3.27 13.13
N LEU A 39 -4.10 -2.62 14.08
CA LEU A 39 -3.47 -1.98 15.22
C LEU A 39 -3.70 -2.81 16.48
N ASP A 40 -2.74 -2.72 17.42
CA ASP A 40 -2.92 -3.30 18.75
C ASP A 40 -4.16 -2.70 19.43
N ASN A 41 -4.76 -3.48 20.30
CA ASN A 41 -5.93 -3.10 21.07
C ASN A 41 -5.65 -1.99 22.10
N LYS A 42 -4.39 -1.70 22.37
CA LYS A 42 -3.97 -0.62 23.25
C LYS A 42 -3.61 0.61 22.44
N VAL A 43 -4.17 1.73 22.86
CA VAL A 43 -3.84 3.06 22.35
C VAL A 43 -3.37 3.90 23.51
N TRP A 44 -2.20 4.50 23.39
CA TRP A 44 -1.67 5.43 24.36
C TRP A 44 -1.98 6.86 23.94
N GLU A 45 -2.71 7.59 24.79
CA GLU A 45 -2.93 9.02 24.64
C GLU A 45 -1.91 9.79 25.50
N MET A 46 -0.89 10.32 24.85
CA MET A 46 0.28 10.91 25.53
C MET A 46 -0.08 12.10 26.40
N ALA A 47 -1.03 12.95 25.96
CA ALA A 47 -1.47 14.12 26.71
C ALA A 47 -2.22 13.78 28.00
N LEU A 48 -2.86 12.61 28.04
CA LEU A 48 -3.63 12.14 29.20
C LEU A 48 -2.83 11.16 30.05
N ALA A 49 -1.70 10.66 29.53
CA ALA A 49 -0.89 9.62 30.17
C ALA A 49 -1.71 8.36 30.51
N GLU A 50 -2.67 7.99 29.66
CA GLU A 50 -3.60 6.88 29.87
C GLU A 50 -3.49 5.84 28.75
N ASP A 51 -3.51 4.55 29.15
CA ASP A 51 -3.71 3.41 28.25
C ASP A 51 -5.21 3.23 28.00
N ILE A 52 -5.65 3.41 26.76
CA ILE A 52 -7.02 3.15 26.36
C ILE A 52 -7.09 1.77 25.70
N GLN A 53 -7.79 0.85 26.36
CA GLN A 53 -8.02 -0.49 25.81
C GLN A 53 -9.06 -0.41 24.68
N ARG A 54 -8.71 -0.94 23.50
CA ARG A 54 -9.60 -1.04 22.35
C ARG A 54 -9.74 -2.46 21.87
N LYS A 55 -10.87 -2.74 21.23
CA LYS A 55 -11.13 -4.00 20.55
C LYS A 55 -11.13 -3.86 19.03
N ASP A 56 -10.87 -2.67 18.52
CA ASP A 56 -11.15 -2.33 17.13
C ASP A 56 -9.90 -2.45 16.25
N ARG A 57 -10.08 -3.09 15.11
CA ARG A 57 -9.12 -3.10 14.01
C ARG A 57 -9.35 -1.89 13.12
N TRP A 58 -8.28 -1.31 12.55
CA TRP A 58 -8.38 -0.08 11.76
C TRP A 58 -8.79 -0.29 10.30
N TYR A 59 -8.84 -1.49 9.79
CA TYR A 59 -9.27 -1.76 8.43
C TYR A 59 -10.80 -1.88 8.27
N TYR A 60 -11.54 -1.88 9.36
CA TYR A 60 -13.00 -1.82 9.34
C TYR A 60 -13.49 -0.77 10.34
N ASP A 61 -14.79 -0.48 10.32
CA ASP A 61 -15.41 0.51 11.19
C ASP A 61 -14.89 1.95 10.96
N LEU A 62 -14.46 2.21 9.72
CA LEU A 62 -14.06 3.52 9.25
C LEU A 62 -15.21 4.18 8.52
N ILE A 63 -15.60 5.37 8.93
CA ILE A 63 -16.62 6.19 8.28
C ILE A 63 -15.92 7.14 7.33
N PHE A 64 -16.23 7.05 6.05
CA PHE A 64 -15.77 8.00 5.05
C PHE A 64 -16.36 9.40 5.35
N ARG A 65 -15.52 10.42 5.34
CA ARG A 65 -15.92 11.81 5.60
C ARG A 65 -15.88 12.66 4.34
N THR A 66 -14.76 12.68 3.66
CA THR A 66 -14.56 13.52 2.48
C THR A 66 -13.40 13.04 1.63
N VAL A 67 -13.32 13.58 0.41
CA VAL A 67 -12.20 13.40 -0.50
C VAL A 67 -11.67 14.76 -0.97
N GLU A 68 -10.36 14.92 -0.96
CA GLU A 68 -9.67 16.07 -1.54
C GLU A 68 -8.88 15.60 -2.76
N TYR A 69 -9.19 16.16 -3.94
CA TYR A 69 -8.43 15.86 -5.16
C TYR A 69 -7.23 16.78 -5.26
N LYS A 70 -6.09 16.20 -5.61
CA LYS A 70 -4.80 16.89 -5.77
C LYS A 70 -4.15 16.50 -7.09
N ASN A 71 -3.25 17.32 -7.58
CA ASN A 71 -2.40 16.95 -8.71
C ASN A 71 -1.03 17.62 -8.56
N CYS A 72 -0.03 17.04 -9.20
CA CYS A 72 1.29 17.63 -9.35
C CYS A 72 1.68 17.66 -10.82
N ARG A 73 2.35 18.71 -11.23
CA ARG A 73 2.95 18.90 -12.54
C ARG A 73 4.26 19.64 -12.34
N ASN A 74 5.30 18.91 -11.97
CA ASN A 74 6.59 19.49 -11.59
C ASN A 74 7.75 18.72 -12.22
N ASN A 75 8.91 19.36 -12.28
CA ASN A 75 10.17 18.74 -12.62
C ASN A 75 11.22 19.17 -11.60
N TRP A 76 12.10 18.28 -11.22
CA TRP A 76 13.18 18.58 -10.30
C TRP A 76 14.48 17.88 -10.69
N LYS A 77 15.60 18.40 -10.20
CA LYS A 77 16.92 17.83 -10.47
C LYS A 77 17.42 17.12 -9.22
N PRO A 78 17.70 15.79 -9.30
CA PRO A 78 18.32 15.09 -8.20
C PRO A 78 19.76 15.56 -8.00
N LEU A 79 20.25 15.48 -6.75
CA LEU A 79 21.63 15.84 -6.41
C LEU A 79 22.63 14.83 -6.99
N TYR A 80 22.21 13.58 -7.16
CA TYR A 80 23.02 12.47 -7.68
C TYR A 80 22.09 11.45 -8.33
N GLY A 81 22.67 10.44 -8.99
CA GLY A 81 21.93 9.35 -9.61
C GLY A 81 22.03 9.39 -11.14
N GLU A 82 21.29 8.50 -11.79
CA GLU A 82 21.36 8.30 -13.24
C GLU A 82 20.54 9.32 -14.05
N ARG A 83 19.61 10.03 -13.38
CA ARG A 83 18.70 10.99 -14.01
C ARG A 83 19.20 12.42 -13.81
N GLY A 84 19.27 13.18 -14.90
CA GLY A 84 19.55 14.62 -14.85
C GLY A 84 18.31 15.48 -14.55
N LEU A 85 17.12 14.93 -14.78
CA LEU A 85 15.81 15.55 -14.53
C LEU A 85 14.79 14.48 -14.25
N ILE A 86 13.97 14.69 -13.22
CA ILE A 86 12.87 13.82 -12.85
C ILE A 86 11.56 14.58 -12.99
N THR A 87 10.59 13.94 -13.63
CA THR A 87 9.23 14.50 -13.79
C THR A 87 8.34 13.95 -12.69
N ASP A 88 7.71 14.84 -11.92
CA ASP A 88 6.67 14.51 -10.94
C ASP A 88 5.31 14.92 -11.48
N ASN A 89 4.58 13.96 -12.05
CA ASN A 89 3.32 14.19 -12.75
C ASN A 89 2.26 13.16 -12.36
N TRP A 90 1.35 13.53 -11.47
CA TRP A 90 0.29 12.66 -10.98
C TRP A 90 -1.03 13.38 -10.75
N ASN A 91 -2.11 12.62 -10.77
CA ASN A 91 -3.39 12.97 -10.18
C ASN A 91 -3.58 12.14 -8.92
N GLY A 92 -4.18 12.70 -7.88
CA GLY A 92 -4.32 12.00 -6.62
C GLY A 92 -5.55 12.41 -5.84
N ALA A 93 -5.78 11.69 -4.76
CA ALA A 93 -6.86 11.89 -3.82
C ALA A 93 -6.37 11.65 -2.40
N LEU A 94 -6.86 12.46 -1.48
CA LEU A 94 -6.76 12.24 -0.04
C LEU A 94 -8.15 11.90 0.46
N LEU A 95 -8.35 10.65 0.83
CA LEU A 95 -9.60 10.12 1.39
C LEU A 95 -9.51 10.23 2.91
N LYS A 96 -10.47 10.89 3.54
CA LYS A 96 -10.49 11.10 5.00
C LYS A 96 -11.52 10.21 5.66
N PHE A 97 -11.08 9.50 6.71
CA PHE A 97 -11.91 8.59 7.48
C PHE A 97 -11.79 8.87 8.98
N GLU A 98 -12.87 8.58 9.70
CA GLU A 98 -12.92 8.56 11.16
C GLU A 98 -13.45 7.23 11.66
N LYS A 99 -13.02 6.83 12.85
CA LYS A 99 -13.59 5.66 13.54
C LYS A 99 -15.02 5.93 13.95
N SER A 100 -15.91 4.93 13.81
CA SER A 100 -17.35 5.06 14.11
C SER A 100 -17.67 5.24 15.60
N ASN A 101 -16.73 4.88 16.47
CA ASN A 101 -16.93 4.86 17.93
C ASN A 101 -16.81 6.22 18.63
N ASN A 102 -16.84 7.33 17.88
CA ASN A 102 -16.70 8.70 18.39
C ASN A 102 -15.42 8.97 19.20
N SER A 103 -14.37 8.20 18.95
CA SER A 103 -13.09 8.35 19.64
C SER A 103 -12.28 9.56 19.18
N GLY A 104 -12.69 10.23 18.12
CA GLY A 104 -11.92 11.28 17.44
C GLY A 104 -10.72 10.76 16.65
N TYR A 105 -10.52 9.44 16.56
CA TYR A 105 -9.40 8.87 15.81
C TYR A 105 -9.73 8.81 14.33
N SER A 106 -8.74 9.18 13.53
CA SER A 106 -8.85 9.25 12.09
C SER A 106 -7.67 8.55 11.41
N MET A 107 -7.91 8.08 10.20
CA MET A 107 -6.90 7.57 9.30
C MET A 107 -7.26 8.05 7.90
N ASP A 108 -6.31 8.67 7.23
CA ASP A 108 -6.49 9.10 5.85
C ASP A 108 -5.76 8.13 4.90
N ILE A 109 -6.21 8.08 3.65
CA ILE A 109 -5.54 7.33 2.58
C ILE A 109 -5.14 8.32 1.50
N GLU A 110 -3.84 8.49 1.30
CA GLU A 110 -3.29 9.28 0.20
C GLU A 110 -3.02 8.37 -1.00
N ILE A 111 -3.55 8.74 -2.16
CA ILE A 111 -3.41 8.00 -3.43
C ILE A 111 -2.81 8.93 -4.47
N ARG A 112 -1.81 8.44 -5.23
CA ARG A 112 -1.24 9.11 -6.40
C ARG A 112 -1.27 8.18 -7.60
N VAL A 113 -1.78 8.65 -8.70
CA VAL A 113 -1.84 7.92 -9.98
C VAL A 113 -0.96 8.65 -10.99
N TYR A 114 0.12 7.99 -11.37
CA TYR A 114 1.09 8.39 -12.39
C TYR A 114 0.75 7.75 -13.73
N ASN A 115 1.48 8.13 -14.78
CA ASN A 115 1.44 7.40 -16.04
C ASN A 115 2.14 6.03 -15.94
N GLU A 116 3.08 5.91 -15.03
CA GLU A 116 3.98 4.78 -14.78
C GLU A 116 3.44 3.80 -13.73
N GLY A 117 2.41 4.18 -12.97
CA GLY A 117 1.92 3.34 -11.88
C GLY A 117 1.02 4.08 -10.89
N VAL A 118 0.84 3.45 -9.75
CA VAL A 118 0.04 3.96 -8.65
C VAL A 118 0.83 3.85 -7.35
N ALA A 119 0.68 4.83 -6.47
CA ALA A 119 1.14 4.73 -5.10
C ALA A 119 0.01 5.11 -4.13
N PHE A 120 -0.02 4.45 -2.97
CA PHE A 120 -0.90 4.84 -1.87
C PHE A 120 -0.22 4.59 -0.52
N ARG A 121 -0.66 5.33 0.49
CA ARG A 121 -0.23 5.15 1.88
C ARG A 121 -1.33 5.53 2.85
N TYR A 122 -1.16 5.13 4.11
CA TYR A 122 -2.03 5.52 5.21
C TYR A 122 -1.38 6.67 5.99
N LEU A 123 -2.21 7.62 6.40
CA LEU A 123 -1.82 8.75 7.23
C LEU A 123 -2.61 8.71 8.53
N PHE A 124 -1.95 9.00 9.62
CA PHE A 124 -2.55 9.22 10.93
C PHE A 124 -2.51 10.74 11.20
N PRO A 125 -3.63 11.45 11.03
CA PRO A 125 -3.67 12.89 11.23
C PRO A 125 -3.32 13.30 12.67
N GLU A 126 -2.99 14.56 12.83
CA GLU A 126 -2.76 15.14 14.15
C GLU A 126 -3.97 14.94 15.06
N HIS A 127 -3.71 14.61 16.32
CA HIS A 127 -4.73 14.47 17.34
C HIS A 127 -4.33 15.31 18.57
N PRO A 128 -5.27 16.04 19.23
CA PRO A 128 -4.95 16.91 20.36
C PRO A 128 -4.21 16.23 21.50
N ASN A 129 -4.48 14.95 21.72
CA ASN A 129 -3.86 14.16 22.80
C ASN A 129 -2.58 13.44 22.38
N ALA A 130 -2.07 13.64 21.14
CA ALA A 130 -0.92 12.95 20.61
C ALA A 130 -1.00 11.41 20.82
N ILE A 131 -1.70 10.75 19.91
CA ILE A 131 -1.98 9.31 20.01
C ILE A 131 -0.75 8.49 19.59
N TYR A 132 -0.46 7.49 20.39
CA TYR A 132 0.53 6.47 20.11
C TYR A 132 -0.18 5.18 19.68
N HIS A 133 0.07 4.74 18.46
CA HIS A 133 -0.47 3.51 17.90
C HIS A 133 0.64 2.48 17.72
N LYS A 134 0.33 1.23 17.96
CA LYS A 134 1.16 0.10 17.56
C LYS A 134 0.51 -0.61 16.38
N VAL A 135 1.12 -0.53 15.21
CA VAL A 135 0.71 -1.26 14.01
C VAL A 135 1.29 -2.67 14.07
N ILE A 136 0.43 -3.67 14.10
CA ILE A 136 0.82 -5.08 14.26
C ILE A 136 0.74 -5.87 12.95
N ALA A 137 -0.05 -5.41 11.98
CA ALA A 137 -0.09 -5.98 10.64
C ALA A 137 -0.50 -4.95 9.58
N ASP A 138 -0.09 -5.22 8.36
CA ASP A 138 -0.51 -4.53 7.15
C ASP A 138 -1.33 -5.52 6.31
N ASP A 139 -2.64 -5.33 6.24
CA ASP A 139 -3.58 -6.22 5.56
C ASP A 139 -3.74 -5.92 4.06
N THR A 140 -2.83 -5.12 3.51
CA THR A 140 -2.82 -4.82 2.08
C THR A 140 -2.58 -6.08 1.26
N GLU A 141 -3.51 -6.35 0.37
CA GLU A 141 -3.50 -7.46 -0.58
C GLU A 141 -3.22 -6.98 -2.01
N TYR A 142 -2.74 -7.90 -2.85
CA TYR A 142 -2.54 -7.72 -4.28
C TYR A 142 -3.04 -8.97 -5.00
N THR A 143 -4.25 -8.90 -5.56
CA THR A 143 -4.90 -10.03 -6.24
C THR A 143 -4.68 -9.93 -7.74
N PHE A 144 -4.09 -10.95 -8.33
CA PHE A 144 -3.79 -11.01 -9.77
C PHE A 144 -4.69 -11.99 -10.51
N GLU A 145 -4.65 -11.92 -11.82
CA GLU A 145 -5.27 -12.90 -12.68
C GLU A 145 -4.54 -14.25 -12.60
N LYS A 146 -5.29 -15.34 -12.73
CA LYS A 146 -4.71 -16.69 -12.78
C LYS A 146 -3.70 -16.77 -13.92
N GLY A 147 -2.51 -17.31 -13.62
CA GLY A 147 -1.42 -17.42 -14.57
C GLY A 147 -0.35 -16.33 -14.43
N ALA A 148 -0.55 -15.35 -13.54
CA ALA A 148 0.50 -14.41 -13.20
C ALA A 148 1.76 -15.14 -12.70
N GLN A 149 2.93 -14.72 -13.19
CA GLN A 149 4.25 -15.25 -12.84
C GLN A 149 5.01 -14.22 -12.04
N THR A 150 5.64 -14.64 -10.95
CA THR A 150 6.44 -13.77 -10.08
C THR A 150 7.92 -14.13 -10.18
N TRP A 151 8.79 -13.13 -10.17
CA TRP A 151 10.23 -13.27 -9.98
C TRP A 151 10.56 -12.86 -8.56
N CYS A 152 10.88 -13.81 -7.72
CA CYS A 152 10.98 -13.63 -6.28
C CYS A 152 12.22 -14.26 -5.66
N ALA A 153 12.75 -13.64 -4.61
CA ALA A 153 13.84 -14.14 -3.78
C ALA A 153 13.40 -14.17 -2.31
N SER A 154 13.85 -15.18 -1.55
CA SER A 154 13.45 -15.34 -0.15
C SER A 154 14.23 -14.44 0.83
N TRP A 155 15.32 -13.83 0.38
CA TRP A 155 16.14 -12.84 1.11
C TRP A 155 16.94 -12.00 0.12
N ALA A 156 17.46 -10.86 0.56
CA ALA A 156 18.10 -9.84 -0.28
C ALA A 156 19.21 -10.36 -1.20
N GLN A 157 19.96 -11.39 -0.80
CA GLN A 157 21.01 -12.03 -1.58
C GLN A 157 20.59 -13.41 -2.10
N GLY A 158 19.30 -13.72 -2.07
CA GLY A 158 18.75 -15.01 -2.49
C GLY A 158 18.73 -15.16 -4.01
N ILE A 159 18.68 -16.42 -4.45
CA ILE A 159 18.50 -16.76 -5.86
C ILE A 159 17.06 -16.41 -6.26
N TYR A 160 16.90 -15.63 -7.33
CA TYR A 160 15.60 -15.35 -7.92
C TYR A 160 15.01 -16.61 -8.55
N LYS A 161 13.75 -16.84 -8.27
CA LYS A 161 12.94 -17.94 -8.80
C LYS A 161 11.75 -17.37 -9.54
N GLN A 162 11.43 -17.97 -10.67
CA GLN A 162 10.15 -17.73 -11.33
C GLN A 162 9.12 -18.73 -10.79
N LEU A 163 8.07 -18.23 -10.17
CA LEU A 163 7.00 -19.04 -9.55
C LEU A 163 5.64 -18.41 -9.84
N SER A 164 4.63 -19.21 -10.02
CA SER A 164 3.25 -18.74 -9.87
C SER A 164 2.91 -18.54 -8.39
N ILE A 165 1.98 -17.65 -8.07
CA ILE A 165 1.59 -17.37 -6.67
C ILE A 165 1.14 -18.64 -5.92
N PRO A 166 0.35 -19.57 -6.51
CA PRO A 166 0.00 -20.82 -5.85
C PRO A 166 1.19 -21.69 -5.43
N GLU A 167 2.32 -21.61 -6.15
CA GLU A 167 3.54 -22.39 -5.86
C GLU A 167 4.37 -21.83 -4.70
N TRP A 168 4.04 -20.64 -4.21
CA TRP A 168 4.78 -20.05 -3.11
C TRP A 168 4.71 -20.89 -1.83
N LYS A 169 5.89 -21.15 -1.26
CA LYS A 169 6.04 -21.94 -0.03
C LYS A 169 6.55 -21.14 1.16
N GLY A 170 6.86 -19.86 0.97
CA GLY A 170 7.48 -19.03 1.98
C GLY A 170 7.16 -17.57 1.80
N ILE A 171 7.99 -16.74 2.39
CA ILE A 171 7.94 -15.29 2.36
C ILE A 171 9.02 -14.80 1.38
N TYR A 172 8.73 -13.75 0.63
CA TYR A 172 9.59 -13.24 -0.42
C TYR A 172 9.81 -11.75 -0.27
N GLU A 173 11.01 -11.33 -0.64
CA GLU A 173 11.47 -9.95 -0.55
C GLU A 173 10.85 -9.06 -1.64
N ARG A 174 10.94 -7.78 -1.42
CA ARG A 174 10.64 -6.74 -2.41
C ARG A 174 11.92 -6.16 -3.02
N PRO A 175 11.86 -5.49 -4.19
CA PRO A 175 10.66 -5.35 -5.02
C PRO A 175 10.22 -6.68 -5.63
N MET A 176 8.91 -6.85 -5.85
CA MET A 176 8.35 -8.04 -6.48
C MET A 176 8.00 -7.74 -7.94
N THR A 177 8.64 -8.44 -8.86
CA THR A 177 8.33 -8.34 -10.29
C THR A 177 7.33 -9.41 -10.70
N ILE A 178 6.31 -9.03 -11.46
CA ILE A 178 5.18 -9.88 -11.83
C ILE A 178 4.87 -9.70 -13.32
N GLY A 179 4.89 -10.80 -14.07
CA GLY A 179 4.38 -10.85 -15.45
C GLY A 179 2.92 -11.31 -15.47
N LEU A 180 2.05 -10.51 -16.06
CA LEU A 180 0.62 -10.80 -16.14
C LEU A 180 0.28 -11.59 -17.42
N PRO A 181 -0.78 -12.43 -17.41
CA PRO A 181 -1.21 -13.18 -18.60
C PRO A 181 -1.60 -12.30 -19.78
N ASN A 182 -2.03 -11.05 -19.50
CA ASN A 182 -2.40 -10.06 -20.51
C ASN A 182 -1.20 -9.35 -21.17
N GLY A 183 0.04 -9.77 -20.85
CA GLY A 183 1.29 -9.26 -21.41
C GLY A 183 1.86 -8.02 -20.71
N LEU A 184 1.20 -7.51 -19.67
CA LEU A 184 1.71 -6.40 -18.88
C LEU A 184 2.62 -6.88 -17.75
N TRP A 185 3.44 -5.96 -17.26
CA TRP A 185 4.38 -6.19 -16.17
C TRP A 185 4.11 -5.25 -15.02
N VAL A 186 4.29 -5.76 -13.82
CA VAL A 186 4.07 -5.02 -12.57
C VAL A 186 5.30 -5.16 -11.68
N SER A 187 5.66 -4.11 -10.97
CA SER A 187 6.58 -4.20 -9.83
C SER A 187 5.90 -3.61 -8.60
N ILE A 188 5.94 -4.35 -7.50
CA ILE A 188 5.44 -3.86 -6.19
C ILE A 188 6.64 -3.57 -5.30
N ALA A 189 6.70 -2.37 -4.77
CA ALA A 189 7.76 -1.91 -3.89
C ALA A 189 7.19 -0.99 -2.79
N ASP A 190 8.00 -0.71 -1.78
CA ASP A 190 7.74 0.39 -0.84
C ASP A 190 8.66 1.58 -1.18
N ALA A 191 8.21 2.78 -0.88
CA ALA A 191 9.00 4.00 -0.97
C ALA A 191 8.82 4.86 0.29
N ASP A 192 9.76 5.76 0.57
CA ASP A 192 9.75 6.60 1.79
C ASP A 192 9.66 5.74 3.07
N VAL A 193 10.53 4.73 3.17
CA VAL A 193 10.59 3.82 4.32
C VAL A 193 11.37 4.49 5.46
N ALA A 194 10.78 5.55 6.01
CA ALA A 194 11.31 6.27 7.16
C ALA A 194 10.45 5.95 8.40
N ASP A 195 11.10 5.70 9.53
CA ASP A 195 10.43 5.37 10.81
C ASP A 195 9.45 4.20 10.71
N TRP A 196 9.77 3.21 9.85
CA TRP A 196 8.94 2.06 9.57
C TRP A 196 9.77 0.79 9.40
N CYS A 197 9.20 -0.37 9.69
CA CYS A 197 9.85 -1.65 9.40
C CYS A 197 9.78 -1.97 7.91
N LEU A 198 10.69 -2.81 7.46
CA LEU A 198 10.61 -3.38 6.11
C LEU A 198 9.40 -4.31 5.99
N SER A 199 8.81 -4.39 4.80
CA SER A 199 7.76 -5.37 4.48
C SER A 199 8.26 -6.40 3.48
N ARG A 200 7.63 -7.57 3.50
CA ARG A 200 7.82 -8.68 2.59
C ARG A 200 6.48 -9.09 2.03
N PHE A 201 6.47 -10.16 1.26
CA PHE A 201 5.26 -10.69 0.65
C PHE A 201 5.08 -12.16 1.00
N LYS A 202 3.86 -12.54 1.37
CA LYS A 202 3.43 -13.93 1.58
C LYS A 202 2.23 -14.25 0.71
N LYS A 203 2.05 -15.53 0.40
CA LYS A 203 0.84 -16.00 -0.27
C LYS A 203 -0.35 -15.86 0.67
N ASN A 204 -1.44 -15.27 0.19
CA ASN A 204 -2.71 -15.31 0.91
C ASN A 204 -3.27 -16.75 0.87
N ILE A 205 -3.54 -17.32 2.05
CA ILE A 205 -4.02 -18.71 2.17
C ILE A 205 -5.53 -18.83 1.96
N GLN A 206 -6.26 -17.75 2.10
CA GLN A 206 -7.73 -17.73 1.99
C GLN A 206 -8.19 -17.34 0.58
N LYS A 207 -7.35 -16.58 -0.16
CA LYS A 207 -7.70 -16.02 -1.47
C LYS A 207 -6.67 -16.40 -2.52
N GLN A 208 -7.13 -17.10 -3.57
CA GLN A 208 -6.24 -17.59 -4.63
C GLN A 208 -5.63 -16.43 -5.43
N ASN A 209 -4.43 -16.66 -5.96
CA ASN A 209 -3.67 -15.68 -6.76
C ASN A 209 -3.48 -14.33 -6.09
N THR A 210 -3.43 -14.31 -4.76
CA THR A 210 -3.31 -13.12 -3.95
C THR A 210 -2.04 -13.15 -3.13
N ILE A 211 -1.32 -12.04 -3.16
CA ILE A 211 -0.16 -11.74 -2.33
C ILE A 211 -0.65 -10.83 -1.20
N SER A 212 -0.23 -11.10 0.02
CA SER A 212 -0.46 -10.24 1.19
C SER A 212 0.87 -9.66 1.68
N THR A 213 0.80 -8.46 2.22
CA THR A 213 1.94 -7.85 2.91
C THR A 213 2.29 -8.66 4.16
N ASP A 214 3.57 -8.74 4.49
CA ASP A 214 4.12 -9.34 5.69
C ASP A 214 5.15 -8.38 6.29
N MET A 215 4.84 -7.79 7.43
CA MET A 215 5.75 -6.87 8.12
C MET A 215 6.88 -7.64 8.81
N TYR A 216 8.10 -7.09 8.80
CA TYR A 216 9.23 -7.69 9.53
C TYR A 216 9.04 -7.63 11.04
N ASP A 217 8.42 -6.57 11.52
CA ASP A 217 8.15 -6.33 12.94
C ASP A 217 6.95 -5.40 13.10
N VAL A 218 6.47 -5.24 14.32
CA VAL A 218 5.48 -4.23 14.67
C VAL A 218 6.10 -2.84 14.57
N VAL A 219 5.26 -1.83 14.36
CA VAL A 219 5.71 -0.43 14.25
C VAL A 219 4.92 0.46 15.18
N ASP A 220 5.63 1.31 15.89
CA ASP A 220 5.07 2.33 16.74
C ASP A 220 4.92 3.64 15.96
N VAL A 221 3.72 4.22 15.95
CA VAL A 221 3.39 5.46 15.24
C VAL A 221 2.79 6.46 16.20
N VAL A 222 3.39 7.65 16.25
CA VAL A 222 2.82 8.80 16.98
C VAL A 222 2.16 9.75 15.99
N THR A 223 0.99 10.27 16.34
CA THR A 223 0.28 11.25 15.49
C THR A 223 0.95 12.64 15.57
N PRO A 224 1.13 13.35 14.45
CA PRO A 224 0.84 12.91 13.09
C PRO A 224 1.88 11.92 12.57
N GLY A 225 1.44 10.85 11.90
CA GLY A 225 2.30 9.80 11.37
C GLY A 225 1.87 9.30 10.00
N LYS A 226 2.72 8.53 9.36
CA LYS A 226 2.45 7.96 8.03
C LYS A 226 3.11 6.61 7.86
N THR A 227 2.55 5.78 6.97
CA THR A 227 3.20 4.56 6.49
C THR A 227 4.11 4.89 5.31
N PRO A 228 5.03 3.99 4.93
CA PRO A 228 5.63 4.01 3.60
C PRO A 228 4.56 3.97 2.49
N TRP A 229 4.94 4.44 1.31
CA TRP A 229 4.14 4.26 0.12
C TRP A 229 4.17 2.80 -0.34
N LYS A 230 3.01 2.29 -0.71
CA LYS A 230 2.86 1.09 -1.52
C LYS A 230 2.93 1.52 -2.98
N ALA A 231 4.05 1.28 -3.63
CA ALA A 231 4.28 1.67 -5.02
C ALA A 231 4.04 0.48 -5.94
N ILE A 232 3.20 0.66 -6.95
CA ILE A 232 2.80 -0.34 -7.94
C ILE A 232 3.14 0.22 -9.32
N LEU A 233 4.30 -0.14 -9.85
CA LEU A 233 4.74 0.25 -11.18
C LEU A 233 4.11 -0.67 -12.22
N ILE A 234 3.73 -0.12 -13.37
CA ILE A 234 3.05 -0.83 -14.46
C ILE A 234 3.77 -0.53 -15.78
N ALA A 235 4.08 -1.55 -16.56
CA ALA A 235 4.77 -1.40 -17.83
C ALA A 235 4.33 -2.42 -18.87
N GLU A 236 4.57 -2.12 -20.14
CA GLU A 236 4.30 -3.01 -21.27
C GLU A 236 5.42 -4.04 -21.49
N THR A 237 6.60 -3.80 -20.91
CA THR A 237 7.75 -4.72 -20.95
C THR A 237 8.52 -4.67 -19.64
N PRO A 238 9.27 -5.72 -19.26
CA PRO A 238 10.05 -5.70 -18.02
C PRO A 238 11.12 -4.62 -18.00
N GLY A 239 11.72 -4.28 -19.15
CA GLY A 239 12.70 -3.19 -19.25
C GLY A 239 12.09 -1.82 -18.95
N LYS A 240 10.81 -1.60 -19.30
CA LYS A 240 10.11 -0.36 -18.98
C LYS A 240 9.86 -0.17 -17.48
N LEU A 241 9.86 -1.22 -16.66
CA LEU A 241 9.80 -1.07 -15.21
C LEU A 241 11.03 -0.32 -14.65
N LEU A 242 12.21 -0.50 -15.27
CA LEU A 242 13.41 0.24 -14.90
C LEU A 242 13.29 1.73 -15.25
N ASP A 243 12.76 2.03 -16.45
CA ASP A 243 12.51 3.44 -16.85
C ASP A 243 11.48 4.12 -15.91
N ASN A 244 10.49 3.36 -15.44
CA ASN A 244 9.41 3.84 -14.57
C ASN A 244 9.87 4.07 -13.11
N ASN A 245 11.12 3.74 -12.77
CA ASN A 245 11.66 3.93 -11.42
C ASN A 245 11.67 5.40 -10.95
N ASP A 246 11.59 6.35 -11.87
CA ASP A 246 11.45 7.77 -11.53
C ASP A 246 10.22 8.03 -10.65
N MET A 247 9.17 7.22 -10.75
CA MET A 247 8.01 7.29 -9.85
C MET A 247 8.40 7.09 -8.38
N ILE A 248 9.29 6.14 -8.09
CA ILE A 248 9.77 5.86 -6.72
C ILE A 248 10.50 7.08 -6.13
N LEU A 249 11.24 7.81 -6.97
CA LEU A 249 11.99 8.99 -6.56
C LEU A 249 11.09 10.19 -6.23
N ASN A 250 9.83 10.17 -6.63
CA ASN A 250 8.83 11.19 -6.36
C ASN A 250 7.97 10.89 -5.11
N LEU A 251 8.17 9.76 -4.47
CA LEU A 251 7.41 9.32 -3.30
C LEU A 251 8.21 9.52 -2.02
#